data_2fb5bbf9c479c2a1830fae9647b5a667
#
_entry.id   2fb5bbf9c479c2a1830fae9647b5a667
#
_cell.length_a   1.000
_cell.length_b   1.000
_cell.length_c   1.000
_cell.angle_alpha   90.00
_cell.angle_beta   90.00
_cell.angle_gamma   90.00
#
_symmetry.space_group_name_H-M   'P 1'
#
loop_
_entity.id
_entity.type
_entity.pdbx_description
1 polymer ?
#
loop_
_entity_poly.entity_id
_entity_poly.type
_entity_poly.pdbx_seq_one_letter_code
_entity_poly.pdbx_strand_id
1 'polypeptide(L)'
;GAGTWKPGGYAVIEVRQPKLRRVSAAPFRDRVVHQALCAVIEPLFARGYIFDTYANRCAKGTHRAVGRFEHFRDRYAHVLRCDIFRYFPAIDHALLKADLRRRIACPPTLALLDRIIDGSNSQEPIELYFPGDDLFTPFERRRGLPIGNLTSQFFPNVYLDGLDHFAKEVLRAPGYVRYVDDFALFHDSREQLEEMLSRVAVYLAGRRLKLHPEKT
;
A
#
# COMPACT_ATOMS: atom_id res chain seq x y z
N GLY A 1 3.86 29.63 6.73
CA GLY A 1 5.00 28.77 6.96
C GLY A 1 4.60 27.34 7.29
N ALA A 2 5.39 26.38 6.86
CA ALA A 2 5.15 24.93 7.04
C ALA A 2 5.07 24.49 8.52
N GLY A 3 5.44 25.32 9.48
CA GLY A 3 5.49 24.98 10.90
C GLY A 3 4.15 25.02 11.65
N THR A 4 3.15 25.70 11.15
CA THR A 4 1.89 25.97 11.86
C THR A 4 0.68 25.20 11.33
N TRP A 5 0.78 24.56 10.16
CA TRP A 5 -0.32 23.80 9.59
C TRP A 5 -0.61 22.54 10.42
N LYS A 6 -1.89 22.34 10.72
CA LYS A 6 -2.42 21.12 11.36
C LYS A 6 -3.52 20.55 10.49
N PRO A 7 -3.61 19.19 10.33
CA PRO A 7 -4.72 18.56 9.64
C PRO A 7 -6.05 18.91 10.28
N GLY A 8 -7.06 19.17 9.47
CA GLY A 8 -8.45 19.30 9.93
C GLY A 8 -9.11 17.93 10.09
N GLY A 9 -10.32 17.93 10.67
CA GLY A 9 -11.12 16.71 10.80
C GLY A 9 -11.61 16.23 9.42
N TYR A 10 -11.69 14.90 9.25
CA TYR A 10 -12.25 14.28 8.04
C TYR A 10 -13.79 14.29 8.06
N ALA A 11 -14.41 14.60 6.91
CA ALA A 11 -15.80 14.32 6.67
C ALA A 11 -15.92 12.86 6.17
N VAL A 12 -16.69 12.03 6.88
CA VAL A 12 -16.89 10.63 6.51
C VAL A 12 -18.14 10.47 5.67
N ILE A 13 -18.00 9.88 4.49
CA ILE A 13 -19.09 9.60 3.54
C ILE A 13 -19.16 8.08 3.35
N GLU A 14 -20.35 7.50 3.51
CA GLU A 14 -20.56 6.08 3.22
C GLU A 14 -20.97 5.88 1.76
N VAL A 15 -20.18 5.12 1.01
CA VAL A 15 -20.47 4.71 -0.36
C VAL A 15 -20.85 3.24 -0.35
N ARG A 16 -22.08 2.92 -0.86
CA ARG A 16 -22.68 1.57 -0.73
C ARG A 16 -22.54 0.68 -1.96
N GLN A 17 -21.98 1.17 -3.06
CA GLN A 17 -21.83 0.38 -4.29
C GLN A 17 -20.38 0.35 -4.76
N PRO A 18 -19.84 -0.83 -5.18
CA PRO A 18 -20.42 -2.19 -5.10
C PRO A 18 -20.35 -2.80 -3.69
N LYS A 19 -19.58 -2.21 -2.77
CA LYS A 19 -19.43 -2.61 -1.36
C LYS A 19 -19.51 -1.38 -0.47
N LEU A 20 -19.99 -1.55 0.75
CA LEU A 20 -19.93 -0.50 1.75
C LEU A 20 -18.49 -0.08 2.00
N ARG A 21 -18.18 1.19 1.76
CA ARG A 21 -16.87 1.80 2.03
C ARG A 21 -17.06 3.13 2.73
N ARG A 22 -16.29 3.36 3.76
CA ARG A 22 -16.19 4.68 4.38
C ARG A 22 -15.08 5.47 3.67
N VAL A 23 -15.47 6.55 3.04
CA VAL A 23 -14.55 7.49 2.38
C VAL A 23 -14.38 8.69 3.30
N SER A 24 -13.15 8.99 3.68
CA SER A 24 -12.81 10.13 4.54
C SER A 24 -12.27 11.28 3.70
N ALA A 25 -13.09 12.29 3.49
CA ALA A 25 -12.71 13.47 2.73
C ALA A 25 -12.00 14.48 3.66
N ALA A 26 -10.76 14.82 3.36
CA ALA A 26 -10.06 15.92 4.02
C ALA A 26 -10.70 17.28 3.65
N PRO A 27 -10.63 18.29 4.53
CA PRO A 27 -11.02 19.66 4.19
C PRO A 27 -10.28 20.17 2.94
N PHE A 28 -10.91 21.09 2.19
CA PHE A 28 -10.32 21.58 0.94
C PHE A 28 -8.90 22.13 1.12
N ARG A 29 -8.65 22.89 2.19
CA ARG A 29 -7.32 23.41 2.54
C ARG A 29 -6.28 22.29 2.65
N ASP A 30 -6.64 21.17 3.27
CA ASP A 30 -5.73 20.05 3.48
C ASP A 30 -5.50 19.29 2.19
N ARG A 31 -6.53 19.16 1.33
CA ARG A 31 -6.37 18.60 -0.03
C ARG A 31 -5.36 19.37 -0.88
N VAL A 32 -5.34 20.71 -0.77
CA VAL A 32 -4.33 21.56 -1.45
C VAL A 32 -2.92 21.24 -0.93
N VAL A 33 -2.76 21.08 0.40
CA VAL A 33 -1.47 20.69 0.99
C VAL A 33 -1.04 19.30 0.53
N HIS A 34 -1.97 18.33 0.53
CA HIS A 34 -1.70 16.96 0.05
C HIS A 34 -1.28 16.97 -1.43
N GLN A 35 -1.97 17.74 -2.28
CA GLN A 35 -1.64 17.88 -3.70
C GLN A 35 -0.24 18.46 -3.90
N ALA A 36 0.06 19.57 -3.24
CA ALA A 36 1.37 20.23 -3.35
C ALA A 36 2.51 19.31 -2.87
N LEU A 37 2.29 18.59 -1.77
CA LEU A 37 3.27 17.66 -1.23
C LEU A 37 3.49 16.48 -2.18
N CYS A 38 2.43 15.81 -2.62
CA CYS A 38 2.52 14.66 -3.53
C CYS A 38 3.18 15.03 -4.86
N ALA A 39 2.87 16.20 -5.43
CA ALA A 39 3.50 16.67 -6.67
C ALA A 39 5.04 16.76 -6.58
N VAL A 40 5.56 17.06 -5.38
CA VAL A 40 7.01 17.15 -5.15
C VAL A 40 7.63 15.79 -4.84
N ILE A 41 6.99 14.97 -4.01
CA ILE A 41 7.62 13.74 -3.52
C ILE A 41 7.36 12.52 -4.43
N GLU A 42 6.22 12.44 -5.11
CA GLU A 42 5.86 11.29 -5.96
C GLU A 42 6.93 10.97 -7.02
N PRO A 43 7.52 11.96 -7.74
CA PRO A 43 8.58 11.69 -8.71
C PRO A 43 9.83 11.03 -8.11
N LEU A 44 10.12 11.26 -6.81
CA LEU A 44 11.27 10.66 -6.13
C LEU A 44 11.08 9.14 -5.96
N PHE A 45 9.84 8.72 -5.69
CA PHE A 45 9.50 7.30 -5.52
C PHE A 45 9.24 6.62 -6.86
N ALA A 46 8.58 7.31 -7.80
CA ALA A 46 8.21 6.76 -9.11
C ALA A 46 9.40 6.19 -9.89
N ARG A 47 10.60 6.74 -9.70
CA ARG A 47 11.86 6.26 -10.31
C ARG A 47 12.30 4.89 -9.78
N GLY A 48 11.89 4.52 -8.57
CA GLY A 48 12.25 3.27 -7.93
C GLY A 48 11.23 2.15 -8.12
N TYR A 49 10.01 2.47 -8.49
CA TYR A 49 8.97 1.46 -8.67
C TYR A 49 9.29 0.52 -9.84
N ILE A 50 9.06 -0.76 -9.66
CA ILE A 50 9.16 -1.74 -10.75
C ILE A 50 8.18 -1.40 -11.88
N PHE A 51 8.43 -1.97 -13.08
CA PHE A 51 7.55 -1.73 -14.24
C PHE A 51 6.11 -2.23 -13.99
N ASP A 52 5.93 -3.37 -13.33
CA ASP A 52 4.66 -4.11 -13.25
C ASP A 52 3.77 -3.72 -12.05
N THR A 53 3.89 -2.47 -11.57
CA THR A 53 2.98 -1.82 -10.61
C THR A 53 2.11 -0.80 -11.33
N TYR A 54 0.78 -0.85 -11.19
CA TYR A 54 -0.12 -0.14 -12.10
C TYR A 54 -1.06 0.87 -11.46
N ALA A 55 -1.41 0.76 -10.19
CA ALA A 55 -2.35 1.67 -9.55
C ALA A 55 -1.73 3.03 -9.23
N ASN A 56 -2.50 4.09 -9.45
CA ASN A 56 -2.15 5.46 -9.07
C ASN A 56 -0.76 5.92 -9.56
N ARG A 57 -0.40 5.56 -10.79
CA ARG A 57 0.86 5.94 -11.45
C ARG A 57 0.59 6.53 -12.80
N CYS A 58 1.36 7.58 -13.15
CA CYS A 58 1.30 8.20 -14.48
C CYS A 58 1.53 7.16 -15.57
N ALA A 59 0.76 7.24 -16.66
CA ALA A 59 0.81 6.35 -17.81
C ALA A 59 0.63 4.84 -17.48
N LYS A 60 0.01 4.49 -16.37
CA LYS A 60 -0.38 3.13 -15.95
C LYS A 60 -1.91 3.01 -15.89
N GLY A 61 -2.50 2.41 -14.89
CA GLY A 61 -3.95 2.30 -14.68
C GLY A 61 -4.51 0.92 -15.01
N THR A 62 -5.82 0.76 -14.83
CA THR A 62 -6.50 -0.54 -14.84
C THR A 62 -6.37 -1.27 -16.17
N HIS A 63 -6.60 -0.61 -17.30
CA HIS A 63 -6.52 -1.27 -18.62
C HIS A 63 -5.13 -1.85 -18.90
N ARG A 64 -4.06 -1.10 -18.56
CA ARG A 64 -2.70 -1.60 -18.73
C ARG A 64 -2.36 -2.73 -17.76
N ALA A 65 -2.90 -2.69 -16.54
CA ALA A 65 -2.76 -3.79 -15.58
C ALA A 65 -3.41 -5.07 -16.10
N VAL A 66 -4.64 -4.97 -16.63
CA VAL A 66 -5.37 -6.10 -17.23
C VAL A 66 -4.59 -6.67 -18.42
N GLY A 67 -4.20 -5.84 -19.38
CA GLY A 67 -3.42 -6.32 -20.53
C GLY A 67 -2.08 -6.97 -20.13
N ARG A 68 -1.44 -6.48 -19.05
CA ARG A 68 -0.22 -7.12 -18.55
C ARG A 68 -0.50 -8.45 -17.83
N PHE A 69 -1.60 -8.53 -17.09
CA PHE A 69 -2.07 -9.77 -16.48
C PHE A 69 -2.37 -10.82 -17.56
N GLU A 70 -3.11 -10.45 -18.63
CA GLU A 70 -3.42 -11.33 -19.75
C GLU A 70 -2.16 -11.81 -20.45
N HIS A 71 -1.19 -10.92 -20.71
CA HIS A 71 0.10 -11.31 -21.29
C HIS A 71 0.81 -12.39 -20.47
N PHE A 72 0.81 -12.29 -19.14
CA PHE A 72 1.42 -13.32 -18.29
C PHE A 72 0.56 -14.58 -18.19
N ARG A 73 -0.78 -14.47 -18.14
CA ARG A 73 -1.69 -15.61 -18.16
C ARG A 73 -1.50 -16.48 -19.41
N ASP A 74 -1.29 -15.84 -20.55
CA ASP A 74 -1.13 -16.57 -21.82
C ASP A 74 0.28 -17.19 -21.97
N ARG A 75 1.22 -16.78 -21.11
CA ARG A 75 2.61 -17.24 -21.15
C ARG A 75 2.93 -18.33 -20.13
N TYR A 76 2.29 -18.36 -18.97
CA TYR A 76 2.57 -19.28 -17.87
C TYR A 76 1.39 -20.18 -17.57
N ALA A 77 1.69 -21.45 -17.20
CA ALA A 77 0.66 -22.46 -16.95
C ALA A 77 -0.18 -22.18 -15.69
N HIS A 78 0.40 -21.52 -14.68
CA HIS A 78 -0.26 -21.28 -13.41
C HIS A 78 -0.19 -19.81 -12.99
N VAL A 79 -1.24 -19.35 -12.30
CA VAL A 79 -1.34 -18.03 -11.68
C VAL A 79 -1.77 -18.17 -10.23
N LEU A 80 -1.06 -17.48 -9.35
CA LEU A 80 -1.42 -17.29 -7.95
C LEU A 80 -1.90 -15.84 -7.78
N ARG A 81 -3.19 -15.66 -7.47
CA ARG A 81 -3.76 -14.34 -7.15
C ARG A 81 -3.76 -14.16 -5.66
N CYS A 82 -3.35 -12.99 -5.21
CA CYS A 82 -3.26 -12.63 -3.81
C CYS A 82 -3.94 -11.28 -3.57
N ASP A 83 -4.62 -11.18 -2.43
CA ASP A 83 -5.23 -9.95 -1.90
C ASP A 83 -4.69 -9.74 -0.48
N ILE A 84 -4.43 -8.50 -0.08
CA ILE A 84 -3.97 -8.20 1.27
C ILE A 84 -5.17 -7.89 2.17
N PHE A 85 -5.29 -8.63 3.27
CA PHE A 85 -6.40 -8.51 4.20
C PHE A 85 -6.46 -7.10 4.80
N ARG A 86 -7.59 -6.40 4.56
CA ARG A 86 -7.87 -5.06 5.09
C ARG A 86 -6.69 -4.09 4.94
N TYR A 87 -6.14 -4.00 3.75
CA TYR A 87 -4.86 -3.33 3.49
C TYR A 87 -4.78 -1.91 4.07
N PHE A 88 -5.70 -1.00 3.68
CA PHE A 88 -5.67 0.39 4.13
C PHE A 88 -5.76 0.54 5.67
N PRO A 89 -6.66 -0.17 6.38
CA PRO A 89 -6.67 -0.19 7.85
C PRO A 89 -5.42 -0.81 8.49
N ALA A 90 -4.71 -1.69 7.77
CA ALA A 90 -3.56 -2.42 8.31
C ALA A 90 -2.23 -1.65 8.17
N ILE A 91 -2.13 -0.65 7.29
CA ILE A 91 -0.87 0.07 7.06
C ILE A 91 -0.34 0.66 8.36
N ASP A 92 0.83 0.20 8.77
CA ASP A 92 1.50 0.63 10.00
C ASP A 92 2.19 1.97 9.79
N HIS A 93 1.91 2.94 10.66
CA HIS A 93 2.44 4.29 10.55
C HIS A 93 3.96 4.36 10.75
N ALA A 94 4.52 3.57 11.66
CA ALA A 94 5.96 3.59 11.93
C ALA A 94 6.75 3.04 10.72
N LEU A 95 6.28 1.94 10.14
CA LEU A 95 6.91 1.35 8.95
C LEU A 95 6.75 2.25 7.71
N LEU A 96 5.58 2.87 7.51
CA LEU A 96 5.37 3.82 6.42
C LEU A 96 6.30 5.04 6.55
N LYS A 97 6.42 5.61 7.74
CA LYS A 97 7.35 6.71 8.00
C LYS A 97 8.80 6.32 7.76
N ALA A 98 9.19 5.10 8.12
CA ALA A 98 10.53 4.59 7.85
C ALA A 98 10.80 4.48 6.34
N ASP A 99 9.84 3.99 5.55
CA ASP A 99 9.98 3.90 4.10
C ASP A 99 10.12 5.28 3.44
N LEU A 100 9.32 6.26 3.88
CA LEU A 100 9.40 7.63 3.37
C LEU A 100 10.79 8.25 3.65
N ARG A 101 11.35 8.02 4.85
CA ARG A 101 12.68 8.51 5.25
C ARG A 101 13.84 7.92 4.46
N ARG A 102 13.65 6.79 3.79
CA ARG A 102 14.69 6.22 2.91
C ARG A 102 14.98 7.09 1.68
N ARG A 103 14.01 7.88 1.23
CA ARG A 103 14.13 8.71 0.01
C ARG A 103 14.00 10.20 0.26
N ILE A 104 13.49 10.61 1.41
CA ILE A 104 13.28 12.01 1.77
C ILE A 104 14.16 12.33 2.97
N ALA A 105 15.12 13.26 2.77
CA ALA A 105 16.01 13.74 3.84
C ALA A 105 15.60 15.12 4.40
N CYS A 106 14.68 15.85 3.74
CA CYS A 106 14.27 17.21 4.10
C CYS A 106 13.44 17.22 5.41
N PRO A 107 13.94 17.75 6.53
CA PRO A 107 13.25 17.68 7.81
C PRO A 107 11.86 18.37 7.81
N PRO A 108 11.67 19.56 7.20
CA PRO A 108 10.35 20.17 7.11
C PRO A 108 9.33 19.32 6.33
N THR A 109 9.76 18.63 5.25
CA THR A 109 8.90 17.73 4.47
C THR A 109 8.54 16.50 5.30
N LEU A 110 9.49 15.90 6.00
CA LEU A 110 9.24 14.76 6.88
C LEU A 110 8.28 15.13 8.03
N ALA A 111 8.45 16.30 8.65
CA ALA A 111 7.56 16.78 9.69
C ALA A 111 6.11 16.98 9.17
N LEU A 112 5.95 17.42 7.92
CA LEU A 112 4.64 17.56 7.30
C LEU A 112 4.01 16.18 7.01
N LEU A 113 4.79 15.23 6.49
CA LEU A 113 4.35 13.85 6.27
C LEU A 113 3.93 13.18 7.57
N ASP A 114 4.72 13.34 8.63
CA ASP A 114 4.40 12.80 9.95
C ASP A 114 3.06 13.31 10.46
N ARG A 115 2.79 14.63 10.33
CA ARG A 115 1.49 15.22 10.71
C ARG A 115 0.32 14.67 9.92
N ILE A 116 0.49 14.44 8.61
CA ILE A 116 -0.55 13.87 7.77
C ILE A 116 -0.83 12.41 8.18
N ILE A 117 0.22 11.63 8.39
CA ILE A 117 0.09 10.22 8.80
C ILE A 117 -0.49 10.12 10.20
N ASP A 118 0.00 10.91 11.16
CA ASP A 118 -0.48 10.92 12.55
C ASP A 118 -1.91 11.47 12.68
N GLY A 119 -2.31 12.35 11.77
CA GLY A 119 -3.68 12.87 11.67
C GLY A 119 -4.64 11.93 10.95
N SER A 120 -4.15 10.80 10.41
CA SER A 120 -5.00 9.82 9.77
C SER A 120 -5.93 9.16 10.80
N ASN A 121 -7.22 9.03 10.43
CA ASN A 121 -8.16 8.25 11.21
C ASN A 121 -8.13 6.79 10.76
N SER A 122 -8.08 5.87 11.72
CA SER A 122 -8.35 4.46 11.45
C SER A 122 -9.83 4.30 11.10
N GLN A 123 -10.14 3.82 9.91
CA GLN A 123 -11.54 3.70 9.46
C GLN A 123 -12.26 2.51 10.06
N GLU A 124 -11.51 1.46 10.38
CA GLU A 124 -12.02 0.23 10.95
C GLU A 124 -11.09 -0.28 12.04
N PRO A 125 -11.61 -0.74 13.17
CA PRO A 125 -10.82 -1.47 14.13
C PRO A 125 -10.35 -2.79 13.49
N ILE A 126 -9.08 -3.06 13.57
CA ILE A 126 -8.48 -4.29 13.08
C ILE A 126 -7.51 -4.81 14.14
N GLU A 127 -7.60 -6.09 14.46
CA GLU A 127 -6.70 -6.74 15.40
C GLU A 127 -5.85 -7.74 14.61
N LEU A 128 -4.58 -7.46 14.47
CA LEU A 128 -3.62 -8.32 13.80
C LEU A 128 -2.41 -8.52 14.71
N TYR A 129 -2.15 -9.79 15.03
CA TYR A 129 -0.99 -10.24 15.78
C TYR A 129 0.08 -10.75 14.82
N PHE A 130 1.33 -10.41 15.12
CA PHE A 130 2.51 -10.81 14.36
C PHE A 130 3.56 -11.40 15.30
N PRO A 131 4.54 -12.16 14.79
CA PRO A 131 5.63 -12.68 15.61
C PRO A 131 6.32 -11.56 16.40
N GLY A 132 6.44 -11.74 17.73
CA GLY A 132 7.01 -10.77 18.64
C GLY A 132 6.00 -9.80 19.29
N ASP A 133 4.73 -9.83 18.90
CA ASP A 133 3.69 -9.04 19.56
C ASP A 133 3.31 -9.69 20.90
N ASP A 134 3.09 -8.87 21.93
CA ASP A 134 2.38 -9.24 23.14
C ASP A 134 0.88 -8.95 23.03
N LEU A 135 0.14 -9.18 24.11
CA LEU A 135 -1.32 -9.01 24.16
C LEU A 135 -1.76 -7.56 23.84
N PHE A 136 -0.95 -6.55 24.17
CA PHE A 136 -1.28 -5.12 24.08
C PHE A 136 -0.73 -4.48 22.81
N THR A 137 0.35 -4.98 22.24
CA THR A 137 1.02 -4.43 21.05
C THR A 137 0.08 -4.11 19.89
N PRO A 138 -0.93 -4.95 19.52
CA PRO A 138 -1.84 -4.63 18.44
C PRO A 138 -2.74 -3.41 18.71
N PHE A 139 -3.02 -3.10 19.96
CA PHE A 139 -3.87 -1.97 20.37
C PHE A 139 -3.06 -0.66 20.45
N GLU A 140 -1.79 -0.72 20.81
CA GLU A 140 -0.90 0.44 20.90
C GLU A 140 -0.40 0.89 19.53
N ARG A 141 -0.41 -0.02 18.56
CA ARG A 141 0.11 0.22 17.21
C ARG A 141 -0.74 1.23 16.44
N ARG A 142 -0.13 2.36 16.07
CA ARG A 142 -0.77 3.35 15.20
C ARG A 142 -0.78 2.85 13.77
N ARG A 143 -1.96 2.74 13.18
CA ARG A 143 -2.16 2.18 11.85
C ARG A 143 -3.38 2.78 11.17
N GLY A 144 -3.48 2.51 9.87
CA GLY A 144 -4.62 2.87 9.04
C GLY A 144 -4.44 4.19 8.30
N LEU A 145 -4.86 4.16 7.04
CA LEU A 145 -4.92 5.34 6.19
C LEU A 145 -6.36 5.58 5.75
N PRO A 146 -6.82 6.84 5.74
CA PRO A 146 -8.16 7.18 5.29
C PRO A 146 -8.28 6.96 3.77
N ILE A 147 -9.37 6.37 3.30
CA ILE A 147 -9.66 6.25 1.88
C ILE A 147 -10.28 7.56 1.39
N GLY A 148 -9.83 8.08 0.23
CA GLY A 148 -10.42 9.25 -0.43
C GLY A 148 -9.52 10.47 -0.53
N ASN A 149 -8.25 10.37 -0.11
CA ASN A 149 -7.28 11.45 -0.22
C ASN A 149 -6.14 11.08 -1.18
N LEU A 150 -5.48 12.08 -1.76
CA LEU A 150 -4.36 11.86 -2.67
C LEU A 150 -3.19 11.13 -1.98
N THR A 151 -2.86 11.52 -0.76
CA THR A 151 -1.84 10.85 0.05
C THR A 151 -2.15 9.38 0.28
N SER A 152 -3.44 9.04 0.41
CA SER A 152 -3.89 7.65 0.54
C SER A 152 -3.83 6.84 -0.76
N GLN A 153 -3.62 7.48 -1.90
CA GLN A 153 -3.30 6.81 -3.17
C GLN A 153 -1.79 6.59 -3.33
N PHE A 154 -0.99 7.51 -2.80
CA PHE A 154 0.47 7.46 -2.90
C PHE A 154 1.11 6.55 -1.84
N PHE A 155 0.75 6.71 -0.56
CA PHE A 155 1.37 5.96 0.55
C PHE A 155 1.26 4.44 0.44
N PRO A 156 0.14 3.85 -0.03
CA PRO A 156 0.05 2.42 -0.26
C PRO A 156 1.07 1.89 -1.25
N ASN A 157 1.36 2.63 -2.32
CA ASN A 157 2.39 2.24 -3.27
C ASN A 157 3.79 2.28 -2.64
N VAL A 158 4.09 3.29 -1.83
CA VAL A 158 5.36 3.37 -1.09
C VAL A 158 5.49 2.19 -0.12
N TYR A 159 4.41 1.84 0.59
CA TYR A 159 4.42 0.77 1.59
C TYR A 159 4.66 -0.62 0.99
N LEU A 160 4.16 -0.88 -0.22
CA LEU A 160 4.33 -2.16 -0.92
C LEU A 160 5.46 -2.18 -1.96
N ASP A 161 6.20 -1.07 -2.16
CA ASP A 161 7.35 -1.02 -3.06
C ASP A 161 8.37 -2.13 -2.75
N GLY A 162 8.63 -2.35 -1.46
CA GLY A 162 9.52 -3.44 -1.03
C GLY A 162 9.00 -4.85 -1.34
N LEU A 163 7.67 -5.08 -1.36
CA LEU A 163 7.09 -6.35 -1.81
C LEU A 163 7.33 -6.57 -3.30
N ASP A 164 7.20 -5.51 -4.11
CA ASP A 164 7.44 -5.57 -5.55
C ASP A 164 8.88 -5.99 -5.86
N HIS A 165 9.84 -5.37 -5.19
CA HIS A 165 11.26 -5.72 -5.29
C HIS A 165 11.53 -7.12 -4.75
N PHE A 166 10.94 -7.50 -3.63
CA PHE A 166 11.05 -8.86 -3.09
C PHE A 166 10.57 -9.91 -4.09
N ALA A 167 9.42 -9.68 -4.74
CA ALA A 167 8.88 -10.59 -5.75
C ALA A 167 9.79 -10.72 -6.97
N LYS A 168 10.38 -9.61 -7.44
CA LYS A 168 11.20 -9.60 -8.68
C LYS A 168 12.65 -9.99 -8.43
N GLU A 169 13.27 -9.55 -7.34
CA GLU A 169 14.71 -9.66 -7.10
C GLU A 169 15.06 -10.86 -6.22
N VAL A 170 14.22 -11.17 -5.21
CA VAL A 170 14.48 -12.23 -4.24
C VAL A 170 13.77 -13.53 -4.64
N LEU A 171 12.46 -13.46 -4.93
CA LEU A 171 11.70 -14.61 -5.43
C LEU A 171 12.01 -14.92 -6.90
N ARG A 172 12.48 -13.91 -7.64
CA ARG A 172 12.72 -14.00 -9.09
C ARG A 172 11.50 -14.48 -9.86
N ALA A 173 10.31 -14.03 -9.42
CA ALA A 173 9.05 -14.40 -10.04
C ALA A 173 9.08 -14.04 -11.53
N PRO A 174 8.91 -15.00 -12.45
CA PRO A 174 9.02 -14.75 -13.89
C PRO A 174 7.89 -13.84 -14.38
N GLY A 175 6.67 -13.96 -13.81
CA GLY A 175 5.55 -13.04 -14.00
C GLY A 175 5.08 -12.50 -12.67
N TYR A 176 4.89 -11.17 -12.60
CA TYR A 176 4.36 -10.46 -11.43
C TYR A 176 3.63 -9.19 -11.87
N VAL A 177 2.45 -8.96 -11.31
CA VAL A 177 1.64 -7.74 -11.53
C VAL A 177 1.01 -7.33 -10.22
N ARG A 178 1.03 -6.02 -9.90
CA ARG A 178 0.32 -5.48 -8.74
C ARG A 178 -0.58 -4.29 -9.11
N TYR A 179 -1.78 -4.29 -8.52
CA TYR A 179 -2.73 -3.18 -8.56
C TYR A 179 -3.24 -2.87 -7.15
N VAL A 180 -2.67 -1.88 -6.47
CA VAL A 180 -2.84 -1.54 -5.04
C VAL A 180 -2.45 -2.73 -4.17
N ASP A 181 -3.44 -3.39 -3.55
CA ASP A 181 -3.35 -4.55 -2.66
C ASP A 181 -3.55 -5.89 -3.37
N ASP A 182 -4.15 -5.86 -4.57
CA ASP A 182 -4.25 -7.03 -5.44
C ASP A 182 -2.94 -7.25 -6.19
N PHE A 183 -2.39 -8.46 -6.14
CA PHE A 183 -1.23 -8.85 -6.94
C PHE A 183 -1.31 -10.28 -7.43
N ALA A 184 -0.59 -10.57 -8.47
CA ALA A 184 -0.53 -11.92 -9.05
C ALA A 184 0.90 -12.32 -9.36
N LEU A 185 1.21 -13.59 -9.09
CA LEU A 185 2.46 -14.27 -9.43
C LEU A 185 2.14 -15.34 -10.48
N PHE A 186 3.02 -15.50 -11.46
CA PHE A 186 2.85 -16.45 -12.56
C PHE A 186 4.07 -17.35 -12.67
N HIS A 187 3.87 -18.64 -12.89
CA HIS A 187 4.94 -19.62 -13.05
C HIS A 187 4.43 -20.87 -13.77
N ASP A 188 5.33 -21.65 -14.39
CA ASP A 188 4.95 -22.92 -15.02
C ASP A 188 4.85 -24.09 -14.02
N SER A 189 5.42 -23.97 -12.81
CA SER A 189 5.29 -24.93 -11.73
C SER A 189 4.38 -24.37 -10.62
N ARG A 190 3.41 -25.19 -10.21
CA ARG A 190 2.52 -24.91 -9.09
C ARG A 190 3.26 -24.94 -7.76
N GLU A 191 4.18 -25.87 -7.59
CA GLU A 191 4.99 -26.03 -6.38
C GLU A 191 5.82 -24.79 -6.11
N GLN A 192 6.39 -24.18 -7.17
CA GLN A 192 7.13 -22.91 -7.06
C GLN A 192 6.22 -21.76 -6.62
N LEU A 193 4.98 -21.71 -7.10
CA LEU A 193 4.03 -20.69 -6.63
C LEU A 193 3.64 -20.89 -5.16
N GLU A 194 3.48 -22.13 -4.70
CA GLU A 194 3.19 -22.46 -3.29
C GLU A 194 4.38 -22.08 -2.37
N GLU A 195 5.62 -22.31 -2.82
CA GLU A 195 6.81 -21.83 -2.14
C GLU A 195 6.86 -20.29 -2.08
N MET A 196 6.62 -19.63 -3.23
CA MET A 196 6.57 -18.17 -3.30
C MET A 196 5.49 -17.61 -2.38
N LEU A 197 4.30 -18.23 -2.31
CA LEU A 197 3.22 -17.82 -1.42
C LEU A 197 3.67 -17.83 0.05
N SER A 198 4.30 -18.91 0.48
CA SER A 198 4.80 -19.06 1.85
C SER A 198 5.82 -17.97 2.18
N ARG A 199 6.74 -17.67 1.27
CA ARG A 199 7.75 -16.62 1.44
C ARG A 199 7.15 -15.21 1.43
N VAL A 200 6.14 -14.97 0.58
CA VAL A 200 5.37 -13.71 0.56
C VAL A 200 4.63 -13.51 1.87
N ALA A 201 4.01 -14.56 2.43
CA ALA A 201 3.32 -14.48 3.72
C ALA A 201 4.28 -14.07 4.85
N VAL A 202 5.49 -14.63 4.89
CA VAL A 202 6.54 -14.26 5.85
C VAL A 202 6.98 -12.80 5.65
N TYR A 203 7.21 -12.39 4.40
CA TYR A 203 7.57 -11.00 4.07
C TYR A 203 6.49 -10.02 4.55
N LEU A 204 5.22 -10.30 4.22
CA LEU A 204 4.09 -9.46 4.63
C LEU A 204 3.93 -9.39 6.15
N ALA A 205 4.14 -10.50 6.87
CA ALA A 205 4.14 -10.49 8.34
C ALA A 205 5.18 -9.52 8.91
N GLY A 206 6.39 -9.47 8.34
CA GLY A 206 7.41 -8.47 8.68
C GLY A 206 6.98 -7.03 8.36
N ARG A 207 6.05 -6.86 7.40
CA ARG A 207 5.42 -5.58 7.07
C ARG A 207 4.12 -5.32 7.87
N ARG A 208 3.79 -6.17 8.86
CA ARG A 208 2.55 -6.10 9.64
C ARG A 208 1.29 -6.17 8.78
N LEU A 209 1.35 -7.00 7.73
CA LEU A 209 0.27 -7.30 6.80
C LEU A 209 0.00 -8.81 6.77
N LYS A 210 -1.22 -9.19 6.40
CA LYS A 210 -1.60 -10.60 6.16
C LYS A 210 -2.27 -10.73 4.80
N LEU A 211 -2.08 -11.89 4.17
CA LEU A 211 -2.86 -12.27 2.99
C LEU A 211 -4.32 -12.48 3.38
N HIS A 212 -5.22 -12.25 2.43
CA HIS A 212 -6.64 -12.50 2.63
C HIS A 212 -6.90 -14.02 2.64
N PRO A 213 -7.52 -14.59 3.70
CA PRO A 213 -7.63 -16.05 3.85
C PRO A 213 -8.49 -16.73 2.78
N GLU A 214 -9.44 -16.00 2.18
CA GLU A 214 -10.41 -16.56 1.23
C GLU A 214 -10.18 -16.14 -0.23
N LYS A 215 -9.25 -15.21 -0.49
CA LYS A 215 -9.03 -14.65 -1.82
C LYS A 215 -7.61 -14.91 -2.36
N THR A 216 -6.88 -15.77 -1.68
CA THR A 216 -5.53 -16.17 -2.07
C THR A 216 -5.51 -17.63 -2.45
#